data_55547f7d6631ccdda5f77f6fb1d61739
#
_entry.id   55547f7d6631ccdda5f77f6fb1d61739
#
_cell.length_a   1.000
_cell.length_b   1.000
_cell.length_c   1.000
_cell.angle_alpha   90.00
_cell.angle_beta   90.00
_cell.angle_gamma   90.00
#
_symmetry.space_group_name_H-M   'P 1'
#
loop_
_entity.id
_entity.type
_entity.pdbx_description
1 polymer ?
#
loop_
_entity_poly.entity_id
_entity_poly.type
_entity_poly.pdbx_seq_one_letter_code
_entity_poly.pdbx_strand_id
1 'polypeptide(L)'
;MTSGGSKPPFAWSQVNDNGFSKNDNEEVLSSAFYGGKLYIGTFNGLGCEVWRYEGNGWTQVASGGFGDSYNSNALSMAGADGYLYVGTNDSNDPCRVWRYDGPGPGDWTAVSEDGFGVKTNHRVHQLEVYKGALYAGAWNAQMTGCEVWTTRAGNSNPLFGGRAPSAFRAGTGGDS
;
A
#
# COMPACT_ATOMS: atom_id res chain seq x y z
N MET A 1 -42.12 24.87 -11.11
CA MET A 1 -41.49 24.57 -9.80
C MET A 1 -40.13 24.00 -10.09
N THR A 2 -39.06 24.80 -9.95
CA THR A 2 -37.68 24.36 -10.11
C THR A 2 -37.29 23.65 -8.83
N SER A 3 -37.04 22.33 -8.91
CA SER A 3 -36.47 21.58 -7.80
C SER A 3 -35.09 22.16 -7.52
N GLY A 4 -34.98 22.96 -6.49
CA GLY A 4 -33.70 23.40 -5.96
C GLY A 4 -32.96 22.19 -5.41
N GLY A 5 -32.18 21.53 -6.25
CA GLY A 5 -31.23 20.51 -5.79
C GLY A 5 -30.31 21.15 -4.76
N SER A 6 -30.29 20.64 -3.53
CA SER A 6 -29.35 21.10 -2.52
C SER A 6 -27.94 20.91 -3.06
N LYS A 7 -27.17 22.00 -3.11
CA LYS A 7 -25.75 21.95 -3.46
C LYS A 7 -25.05 20.97 -2.49
N PRO A 8 -24.22 20.03 -2.97
CA PRO A 8 -23.51 19.14 -2.08
C PRO A 8 -22.68 19.94 -1.06
N PRO A 9 -22.54 19.44 0.18
CA PRO A 9 -21.90 20.17 1.29
C PRO A 9 -20.41 20.44 1.07
N PHE A 10 -19.78 19.76 0.09
CA PHE A 10 -18.36 19.91 -0.23
C PHE A 10 -18.18 20.27 -1.72
N ALA A 11 -17.24 21.17 -1.99
CA ALA A 11 -16.74 21.41 -3.34
C ALA A 11 -15.53 20.48 -3.56
N TRP A 12 -15.54 19.74 -4.66
CA TRP A 12 -14.43 18.90 -5.08
C TRP A 12 -13.60 19.61 -6.14
N SER A 13 -12.28 19.53 -6.04
CA SER A 13 -11.35 19.99 -7.06
C SER A 13 -10.31 18.91 -7.33
N GLN A 14 -9.93 18.77 -8.59
CA GLN A 14 -8.84 17.87 -8.98
C GLN A 14 -7.51 18.47 -8.53
N VAL A 15 -6.63 17.65 -7.98
CA VAL A 15 -5.32 18.06 -7.42
C VAL A 15 -4.13 17.41 -8.14
N ASN A 16 -4.37 16.69 -9.23
CA ASN A 16 -3.35 16.11 -10.09
C ASN A 16 -3.70 16.36 -11.56
N ASP A 17 -2.72 16.33 -12.46
CA ASP A 17 -2.98 16.15 -13.88
C ASP A 17 -3.47 14.73 -14.14
N ASN A 18 -4.29 14.55 -15.20
CA ASN A 18 -4.79 13.24 -15.55
C ASN A 18 -3.64 12.22 -15.68
N GLY A 19 -3.77 11.10 -14.96
CA GLY A 19 -2.76 10.05 -14.93
C GLY A 19 -1.39 10.50 -14.40
N PHE A 20 -1.31 11.63 -13.65
CA PHE A 20 -0.02 12.24 -13.25
C PHE A 20 0.85 12.59 -14.47
N SER A 21 0.23 13.16 -15.51
CA SER A 21 0.82 13.47 -16.82
C SER A 21 1.26 12.24 -17.63
N LYS A 22 0.71 11.07 -17.32
CA LYS A 22 0.96 9.79 -18.01
C LYS A 22 -0.37 9.10 -18.33
N ASN A 23 -0.58 8.73 -19.58
CA ASN A 23 -1.84 8.10 -20.01
C ASN A 23 -1.99 6.66 -19.50
N ASP A 24 -0.88 6.01 -19.09
CA ASP A 24 -0.87 4.61 -18.65
C ASP A 24 -1.31 4.42 -17.19
N ASN A 25 -1.37 5.49 -16.40
CA ASN A 25 -1.96 5.49 -15.06
C ASN A 25 -3.48 5.67 -15.17
N GLU A 26 -4.20 4.57 -15.31
CA GLU A 26 -5.63 4.59 -15.62
C GLU A 26 -6.51 4.72 -14.36
N GLU A 27 -6.06 4.18 -13.23
CA GLU A 27 -6.84 4.14 -11.99
C GLU A 27 -5.99 4.48 -10.76
N VAL A 28 -6.60 5.11 -9.77
CA VAL A 28 -6.08 5.18 -8.40
C VAL A 28 -6.76 4.08 -7.60
N LEU A 29 -5.98 3.10 -7.13
CA LEU A 29 -6.49 1.89 -6.47
C LEU A 29 -6.39 1.92 -4.95
N SER A 30 -5.37 2.58 -4.43
CA SER A 30 -5.11 2.61 -2.99
C SER A 30 -4.58 3.95 -2.53
N SER A 31 -4.72 4.20 -1.25
CA SER A 31 -4.13 5.37 -0.61
C SER A 31 -3.76 5.08 0.84
N ALA A 32 -2.75 5.79 1.36
CA ALA A 32 -2.41 5.79 2.77
C ALA A 32 -1.88 7.16 3.21
N PHE A 33 -2.10 7.48 4.48
CA PHE A 33 -1.43 8.60 5.14
C PHE A 33 -0.23 8.07 5.91
N TYR A 34 0.96 8.56 5.58
CA TYR A 34 2.21 8.13 6.21
C TYR A 34 3.20 9.30 6.27
N GLY A 35 3.90 9.46 7.40
CA GLY A 35 4.90 10.50 7.58
C GLY A 35 4.39 11.92 7.34
N GLY A 36 3.11 12.21 7.65
CA GLY A 36 2.49 13.51 7.41
C GLY A 36 2.11 13.79 5.96
N LYS A 37 2.19 12.80 5.06
CA LYS A 37 1.92 12.93 3.63
C LYS A 37 0.91 11.89 3.13
N LEU A 38 0.18 12.24 2.07
CA LEU A 38 -0.72 11.32 1.38
C LEU A 38 0.07 10.58 0.30
N TYR A 39 -0.11 9.28 0.25
CA TYR A 39 0.38 8.42 -0.82
C TYR A 39 -0.79 7.77 -1.55
N ILE A 40 -0.64 7.57 -2.84
CA ILE A 40 -1.58 6.84 -3.67
C ILE A 40 -0.87 5.81 -4.54
N GLY A 41 -1.57 4.72 -4.86
CA GLY A 41 -1.10 3.67 -5.76
C GLY A 41 -2.00 3.56 -6.97
N THR A 42 -1.40 3.28 -8.13
CA THR A 42 -2.09 3.24 -9.41
C THR A 42 -2.25 1.82 -9.94
N PHE A 43 -3.21 1.67 -10.88
CA PHE A 43 -3.11 0.68 -11.95
C PHE A 43 -2.32 1.31 -13.10
N ASN A 44 -1.36 0.55 -13.62
CA ASN A 44 -0.60 0.88 -14.82
C ASN A 44 -0.16 -0.42 -15.49
N GLY A 45 -0.55 -0.64 -16.74
CA GLY A 45 -0.24 -1.86 -17.50
C GLY A 45 1.26 -2.06 -17.77
N LEU A 46 2.09 -1.02 -17.58
CA LEU A 46 3.54 -1.07 -17.70
C LEU A 46 4.26 -1.21 -16.33
N GLY A 47 3.49 -1.55 -15.30
CA GLY A 47 3.92 -1.63 -13.90
C GLY A 47 3.40 -0.47 -13.05
N CYS A 48 2.75 -0.79 -11.95
CA CYS A 48 2.12 0.19 -11.06
C CYS A 48 3.11 1.24 -10.55
N GLU A 49 2.55 2.37 -10.17
CA GLU A 49 3.29 3.49 -9.61
C GLU A 49 2.75 3.87 -8.24
N VAL A 50 3.62 4.47 -7.42
CA VAL A 50 3.24 5.12 -6.16
C VAL A 50 3.64 6.58 -6.21
N TRP A 51 2.69 7.45 -5.85
CA TRP A 51 2.85 8.89 -5.86
C TRP A 51 2.63 9.45 -4.46
N ARG A 52 3.44 10.44 -4.08
CA ARG A 52 3.38 11.16 -2.81
C ARG A 52 2.95 12.59 -3.03
N TYR A 53 1.93 13.05 -2.30
CA TYR A 53 1.48 14.44 -2.34
C TYR A 53 2.31 15.33 -1.43
N GLU A 54 2.86 16.40 -2.01
CA GLU A 54 3.73 17.35 -1.30
C GLU A 54 2.97 18.60 -0.77
N GLY A 55 1.64 18.64 -0.92
CA GLY A 55 0.80 19.79 -0.57
C GLY A 55 0.54 20.76 -1.73
N ASN A 56 1.44 20.82 -2.71
CA ASN A 56 1.33 21.66 -3.90
C ASN A 56 1.66 20.93 -5.21
N GLY A 57 1.89 19.63 -5.14
CA GLY A 57 2.21 18.77 -6.30
C GLY A 57 2.47 17.34 -5.85
N TRP A 58 2.76 16.49 -6.83
CA TRP A 58 2.97 15.06 -6.65
C TRP A 58 4.41 14.67 -7.01
N THR A 59 5.00 13.79 -6.21
CA THR A 59 6.32 13.19 -6.45
C THR A 59 6.17 11.70 -6.62
N GLN A 60 6.67 11.15 -7.73
CA GLN A 60 6.72 9.71 -7.94
C GLN A 60 7.76 9.07 -7.01
N VAL A 61 7.33 8.06 -6.25
CA VAL A 61 8.20 7.33 -5.30
C VAL A 61 8.33 5.84 -5.61
N ALA A 62 7.54 5.32 -6.56
CA ALA A 62 7.74 4.02 -7.19
C ALA A 62 7.29 4.07 -8.65
N SER A 63 7.91 3.27 -9.49
CA SER A 63 7.57 3.11 -10.91
C SER A 63 7.87 1.70 -11.39
N GLY A 64 7.30 1.33 -12.56
CA GLY A 64 7.59 0.09 -13.24
C GLY A 64 7.33 -1.16 -12.38
N GLY A 65 6.29 -1.12 -11.53
CA GLY A 65 5.87 -2.27 -10.74
C GLY A 65 6.93 -2.74 -9.74
N PHE A 66 7.71 -1.82 -9.16
CA PHE A 66 8.82 -2.17 -8.25
C PHE A 66 9.93 -3.03 -8.91
N GLY A 67 10.14 -2.82 -10.22
CA GLY A 67 11.14 -3.56 -11.01
C GLY A 67 10.59 -4.76 -11.76
N ASP A 68 9.29 -5.02 -11.64
CA ASP A 68 8.57 -6.04 -12.39
C ASP A 68 7.27 -5.46 -12.96
N SER A 69 7.20 -5.29 -14.28
CA SER A 69 6.05 -4.69 -14.94
C SER A 69 4.74 -5.48 -14.79
N TYR A 70 4.81 -6.75 -14.43
CA TYR A 70 3.62 -7.57 -14.14
C TYR A 70 2.96 -7.21 -12.81
N ASN A 71 3.66 -6.53 -11.92
CA ASN A 71 3.05 -5.82 -10.78
C ASN A 71 2.27 -4.60 -11.28
N SER A 72 1.18 -4.81 -11.99
CA SER A 72 0.42 -3.74 -12.63
C SER A 72 -0.44 -2.91 -11.66
N ASN A 73 -0.70 -3.41 -10.47
CA ASN A 73 -1.61 -2.81 -9.50
C ASN A 73 -0.96 -2.62 -8.13
N ALA A 74 -0.93 -1.40 -7.63
CA ALA A 74 -0.70 -1.09 -6.22
C ALA A 74 -2.06 -1.11 -5.48
N LEU A 75 -2.54 -2.33 -5.12
CA LEU A 75 -3.92 -2.58 -4.70
C LEU A 75 -4.27 -2.07 -3.32
N SER A 76 -3.31 -2.09 -2.41
CA SER A 76 -3.54 -1.75 -1.01
C SER A 76 -2.34 -1.07 -0.38
N MET A 77 -2.57 -0.21 0.61
CA MET A 77 -1.52 0.49 1.34
C MET A 77 -1.85 0.57 2.82
N ALA A 78 -0.81 0.51 3.66
CA ALA A 78 -0.92 0.78 5.09
C ALA A 78 0.36 1.38 5.65
N GLY A 79 0.22 2.34 6.58
CA GLY A 79 1.33 2.83 7.40
C GLY A 79 1.44 2.01 8.68
N ALA A 80 2.57 1.37 8.94
CA ALA A 80 2.83 0.57 10.12
C ALA A 80 4.29 0.68 10.57
N ASP A 81 4.55 0.67 11.87
CA ASP A 81 5.89 0.61 12.47
C ASP A 81 6.91 1.63 11.90
N GLY A 82 6.42 2.81 11.49
CA GLY A 82 7.25 3.85 10.92
C GLY A 82 7.62 3.62 9.45
N TYR A 83 6.91 2.74 8.74
CA TYR A 83 7.06 2.47 7.30
C TYR A 83 5.71 2.53 6.57
N LEU A 84 5.79 2.75 5.26
CA LEU A 84 4.66 2.56 4.34
C LEU A 84 4.80 1.19 3.68
N TYR A 85 3.68 0.46 3.60
CA TYR A 85 3.60 -0.83 2.93
C TYR A 85 2.62 -0.76 1.77
N VAL A 86 2.93 -1.47 0.69
CA VAL A 86 2.11 -1.59 -0.51
C VAL A 86 1.94 -3.05 -0.87
N GLY A 87 0.71 -3.49 -1.03
CA GLY A 87 0.36 -4.79 -1.56
C GLY A 87 0.09 -4.72 -3.06
N THR A 88 0.70 -5.61 -3.82
CA THR A 88 0.58 -5.63 -5.28
C THR A 88 -0.27 -6.79 -5.79
N ASN A 89 -0.70 -6.65 -7.05
CA ASN A 89 -1.11 -7.74 -7.90
C ASN A 89 0.04 -8.05 -8.86
N ASP A 90 0.34 -9.31 -9.04
CA ASP A 90 1.16 -9.76 -10.14
C ASP A 90 0.34 -10.71 -11.03
N SER A 91 0.37 -10.50 -12.34
CA SER A 91 -0.41 -11.29 -13.30
C SER A 91 0.25 -12.60 -13.71
N ASN A 92 1.56 -12.71 -13.51
CA ASN A 92 2.36 -13.89 -13.85
C ASN A 92 2.91 -14.63 -12.65
N ASP A 93 3.28 -13.87 -11.61
CA ASP A 93 3.93 -14.38 -10.41
C ASP A 93 3.04 -14.17 -9.17
N PRO A 94 3.32 -14.83 -8.05
CA PRO A 94 2.64 -14.58 -6.80
C PRO A 94 2.83 -13.14 -6.31
N CYS A 95 1.79 -12.59 -5.68
CA CYS A 95 1.79 -11.23 -5.14
C CYS A 95 2.85 -11.01 -4.05
N ARG A 96 3.19 -9.74 -3.80
CA ARG A 96 4.15 -9.33 -2.78
C ARG A 96 3.62 -8.15 -1.96
N VAL A 97 4.19 -8.00 -0.76
CA VAL A 97 4.11 -6.78 0.04
C VAL A 97 5.46 -6.09 -0.02
N TRP A 98 5.44 -4.82 -0.38
CA TRP A 98 6.61 -3.95 -0.50
C TRP A 98 6.64 -2.95 0.64
N ARG A 99 7.83 -2.66 1.17
CA ARG A 99 8.07 -1.65 2.20
C ARG A 99 8.87 -0.49 1.61
N TYR A 100 8.46 0.73 1.93
CA TYR A 100 9.17 1.94 1.55
C TYR A 100 10.28 2.24 2.57
N ASP A 101 11.53 2.25 2.12
CA ASP A 101 12.72 2.38 2.97
C ASP A 101 13.39 3.76 2.87
N GLY A 102 12.98 4.63 1.94
CA GLY A 102 13.66 5.90 1.74
C GLY A 102 12.91 6.90 0.87
N PRO A 103 13.52 8.06 0.56
CA PRO A 103 12.85 9.11 -0.17
C PRO A 103 12.77 8.87 -1.69
N GLY A 104 13.59 7.99 -2.24
CA GLY A 104 13.76 7.79 -3.68
C GLY A 104 12.79 6.77 -4.28
N PRO A 105 12.61 6.82 -5.62
CA PRO A 105 11.68 5.91 -6.30
C PRO A 105 12.15 4.44 -6.34
N GLY A 106 13.41 4.15 -6.02
CA GLY A 106 13.96 2.79 -5.94
C GLY A 106 14.10 2.25 -4.52
N ASP A 107 13.70 3.00 -3.50
CA ASP A 107 13.92 2.63 -2.10
C ASP A 107 12.77 1.76 -1.57
N TRP A 108 12.54 0.63 -2.22
CA TRP A 108 11.50 -0.34 -1.86
C TRP A 108 12.09 -1.73 -1.68
N THR A 109 11.67 -2.42 -0.64
CA THR A 109 12.07 -3.80 -0.33
C THR A 109 10.85 -4.70 -0.28
N ALA A 110 10.89 -5.84 -0.98
CA ALA A 110 9.90 -6.90 -0.80
C ALA A 110 10.05 -7.48 0.60
N VAL A 111 8.97 -7.51 1.37
CA VAL A 111 8.97 -7.94 2.78
C VAL A 111 8.06 -9.13 3.07
N SER A 112 7.43 -9.69 2.05
CA SER A 112 6.76 -10.99 2.10
C SER A 112 7.48 -12.00 1.21
N GLU A 113 7.31 -13.28 1.51
CA GLU A 113 7.54 -14.31 0.51
C GLU A 113 6.54 -14.15 -0.63
N ASP A 114 6.87 -14.66 -1.81
CA ASP A 114 6.02 -14.67 -2.97
C ASP A 114 4.70 -15.38 -2.66
N GLY A 115 3.57 -14.66 -2.76
CA GLY A 115 2.25 -15.15 -2.41
C GLY A 115 2.13 -15.63 -0.95
N PHE A 116 3.00 -15.18 -0.05
CA PHE A 116 3.09 -15.70 1.32
C PHE A 116 3.45 -17.19 1.39
N GLY A 117 4.24 -17.69 0.41
CA GLY A 117 4.58 -19.10 0.26
C GLY A 117 3.55 -19.92 -0.53
N VAL A 118 2.46 -19.32 -0.98
CA VAL A 118 1.40 -19.95 -1.79
C VAL A 118 1.44 -19.38 -3.20
N LYS A 119 1.93 -20.15 -4.16
CA LYS A 119 2.17 -19.71 -5.55
C LYS A 119 0.93 -19.21 -6.30
N THR A 120 -0.26 -19.54 -5.82
CA THR A 120 -1.54 -19.16 -6.42
C THR A 120 -2.15 -17.89 -5.82
N ASN A 121 -1.48 -17.27 -4.85
CA ASN A 121 -1.87 -15.97 -4.32
C ASN A 121 -1.30 -14.88 -5.22
N HIS A 122 -2.15 -14.28 -6.04
CA HIS A 122 -1.76 -13.30 -7.05
C HIS A 122 -2.07 -11.85 -6.68
N ARG A 123 -2.81 -11.59 -5.61
CA ARG A 123 -3.22 -10.23 -5.22
C ARG A 123 -3.20 -10.04 -3.71
N VAL A 124 -2.67 -8.90 -3.28
CA VAL A 124 -2.85 -8.39 -1.92
C VAL A 124 -3.90 -7.29 -1.97
N HIS A 125 -5.17 -7.68 -1.78
CA HIS A 125 -6.30 -6.76 -1.90
C HIS A 125 -6.43 -5.78 -0.74
N GLN A 126 -6.00 -6.19 0.44
CA GLN A 126 -6.13 -5.39 1.66
C GLN A 126 -4.85 -5.45 2.47
N LEU A 127 -4.44 -4.29 2.96
CA LEU A 127 -3.46 -4.15 4.03
C LEU A 127 -4.09 -3.30 5.13
N GLU A 128 -4.01 -3.75 6.38
CA GLU A 128 -4.54 -3.04 7.53
C GLU A 128 -3.68 -3.30 8.76
N VAL A 129 -3.63 -2.32 9.67
CA VAL A 129 -2.89 -2.44 10.93
C VAL A 129 -3.87 -2.68 12.06
N TYR A 130 -3.70 -3.79 12.77
CA TYR A 130 -4.49 -4.10 13.94
C TYR A 130 -3.59 -4.56 15.10
N LYS A 131 -3.68 -3.88 16.24
CA LYS A 131 -2.88 -4.15 17.45
C LYS A 131 -1.37 -4.27 17.18
N GLY A 132 -0.82 -3.38 16.34
CA GLY A 132 0.61 -3.33 16.03
C GLY A 132 1.10 -4.44 15.09
N ALA A 133 0.21 -5.21 14.47
CA ALA A 133 0.53 -6.17 13.43
C ALA A 133 -0.07 -5.72 12.10
N LEU A 134 0.64 -6.00 11.00
CA LEU A 134 0.13 -5.80 9.64
C LEU A 134 -0.63 -7.05 9.22
N TYR A 135 -1.83 -6.85 8.70
CA TYR A 135 -2.68 -7.89 8.14
C TYR A 135 -2.80 -7.70 6.64
N ALA A 136 -2.72 -8.80 5.90
CA ALA A 136 -2.84 -8.83 4.44
C ALA A 136 -3.94 -9.79 4.02
N GLY A 137 -4.89 -9.31 3.23
CA GLY A 137 -5.91 -10.13 2.58
C GLY A 137 -5.47 -10.52 1.18
N ALA A 138 -5.29 -11.82 0.93
CA ALA A 138 -4.84 -12.35 -0.35
C ALA A 138 -6.00 -12.97 -1.16
N TRP A 139 -5.94 -12.78 -2.49
CA TRP A 139 -6.77 -13.50 -3.44
C TRP A 139 -5.99 -14.66 -4.05
N ASN A 140 -6.61 -15.84 -4.02
CA ASN A 140 -6.05 -17.06 -4.59
C ASN A 140 -6.65 -17.34 -5.96
N ALA A 141 -5.81 -17.44 -6.99
CA ALA A 141 -6.23 -17.63 -8.39
C ALA A 141 -6.90 -18.98 -8.67
N GLN A 142 -6.64 -20.01 -7.85
CA GLN A 142 -7.27 -21.32 -7.99
C GLN A 142 -8.61 -21.43 -7.26
N MET A 143 -9.13 -20.31 -6.72
CA MET A 143 -10.43 -20.26 -6.03
C MET A 143 -10.56 -21.24 -4.84
N THR A 144 -9.44 -21.57 -4.20
CA THR A 144 -9.42 -22.42 -3.00
C THR A 144 -9.87 -21.69 -1.73
N GLY A 145 -10.18 -20.40 -1.86
CA GLY A 145 -10.62 -19.50 -0.80
C GLY A 145 -9.68 -18.31 -0.63
N CYS A 146 -10.21 -17.21 -0.08
CA CYS A 146 -9.38 -16.07 0.31
C CYS A 146 -8.59 -16.40 1.59
N GLU A 147 -7.43 -15.77 1.72
CA GLU A 147 -6.53 -15.97 2.86
C GLU A 147 -6.26 -14.66 3.57
N VAL A 148 -6.07 -14.72 4.88
CA VAL A 148 -5.63 -13.58 5.69
C VAL A 148 -4.32 -13.93 6.37
N TRP A 149 -3.31 -13.15 6.06
CA TRP A 149 -1.94 -13.29 6.57
C TRP A 149 -1.63 -12.17 7.56
N THR A 150 -0.77 -12.42 8.54
CA THR A 150 -0.39 -11.40 9.51
C THR A 150 1.07 -11.51 9.90
N THR A 151 1.70 -10.35 10.12
CA THR A 151 2.96 -10.27 10.84
C THR A 151 2.67 -10.50 12.31
N ARG A 152 3.49 -11.32 12.99
CA ARG A 152 3.34 -11.50 14.45
C ARG A 152 4.01 -10.33 15.16
N ALA A 153 3.26 -9.61 15.98
CA ALA A 153 3.84 -8.62 16.89
C ALA A 153 4.87 -9.31 17.80
N GLY A 154 6.10 -8.79 17.81
CA GLY A 154 7.15 -9.27 18.71
C GLY A 154 7.98 -10.46 18.24
N ASN A 155 7.76 -11.01 17.05
CA ASN A 155 8.70 -11.96 16.46
C ASN A 155 9.68 -11.15 15.58
N SER A 156 10.98 -11.29 15.86
CA SER A 156 12.05 -10.84 14.97
C SER A 156 12.00 -11.67 13.69
N ASN A 157 11.04 -11.35 12.82
CA ASN A 157 10.95 -11.97 11.50
C ASN A 157 12.14 -11.45 10.67
N PRO A 158 13.06 -12.32 10.23
CA PRO A 158 14.20 -11.92 9.41
C PRO A 158 13.79 -11.20 8.11
N LEU A 159 12.52 -11.29 7.69
CA LEU A 159 11.97 -10.58 6.52
C LEU A 159 11.86 -9.07 6.76
N PHE A 160 11.82 -8.59 8.01
CA PHE A 160 11.78 -7.17 8.35
C PHE A 160 13.15 -6.57 8.69
N GLY A 161 14.23 -7.13 8.15
CA GLY A 161 15.57 -6.52 8.16
C GLY A 161 16.05 -6.03 9.52
N GLY A 162 16.14 -6.91 10.52
CA GLY A 162 17.03 -6.74 11.67
C GLY A 162 16.74 -5.61 12.66
N ARG A 163 15.67 -4.84 12.52
CA ARG A 163 15.26 -3.88 13.54
C ARG A 163 13.93 -4.34 14.13
N ALA A 164 13.99 -4.91 15.33
CA ALA A 164 12.79 -5.19 16.12
C ALA A 164 11.95 -3.89 16.19
N PRO A 165 10.62 -3.94 15.97
CA PRO A 165 9.76 -2.80 16.22
C PRO A 165 10.00 -2.37 17.67
N SER A 166 10.33 -1.10 17.88
CA SER A 166 10.40 -0.56 19.24
C SER A 166 9.01 -0.74 19.85
N ALA A 167 8.92 -1.59 20.86
CA ALA A 167 7.68 -1.85 21.57
C ALA A 167 7.06 -0.48 21.94
N PHE A 168 5.86 -0.24 21.47
CA PHE A 168 5.05 0.86 21.92
C PHE A 168 4.85 0.65 23.44
N ARG A 169 5.57 1.38 24.28
CA ARG A 169 5.36 1.37 25.71
C ARG A 169 3.95 1.88 25.95
N ALA A 170 3.04 0.98 26.25
CA ALA A 170 1.81 1.34 26.93
C ALA A 170 2.20 2.09 28.22
N GLY A 171 1.87 3.37 28.28
CA GLY A 171 2.04 4.15 29.51
C GLY A 171 1.21 3.48 30.60
N THR A 172 1.88 2.91 31.59
CA THR A 172 1.25 2.53 32.85
C THR A 172 0.89 3.82 33.55
N GLY A 173 -0.40 4.22 33.42
CA GLY A 173 -0.98 5.19 34.32
C GLY A 173 -0.90 4.62 35.74
N GLY A 174 0.00 5.16 36.55
CA GLY A 174 0.00 4.92 37.98
C GLY A 174 -1.08 5.78 38.59
N ASP A 175 -2.10 5.15 39.12
CA ASP A 175 -2.99 5.78 40.11
C ASP A 175 -2.25 5.84 41.43
N SER A 176 -2.20 7.01 41.99
CA SER A 176 -2.06 7.26 43.41
C SER A 176 -2.71 8.59 43.78
#